data_e5e599df50ff2a391c8b4706fa4cb54b
#
_entry.id   e5e599df50ff2a391c8b4706fa4cb54b
#
_cell.length_a   1.000
_cell.length_b   1.000
_cell.length_c   1.000
_cell.angle_alpha   90.00
_cell.angle_beta   90.00
_cell.angle_gamma   90.00
#
_symmetry.space_group_name_H-M   'P 1'
#
loop_
_entity.id
_entity.type
_entity.pdbx_description
1 polymer ?
#
loop_
_entity_poly.entity_id
_entity_poly.type
_entity_poly.pdbx_seq_one_letter_code
_entity_poly.pdbx_strand_id
1 'polypeptide(L)'
;MIPTKDDMYKALKERHGKELQKKFASAAVAVCGLGGLGSHIAFALARAGIGRLILIDFDRVDISNLNRQQYKADQIGLNKTEALKENLKEAAPYVEIKTYCEKLTEKNIPQLLNEADIICEAFDDPEYKALLTDMVLSLMKEKYLVSASGMAGLGSGNAICTRKVTEH
;
A
#
# COMPACT_ATOMS: atom_id res chain seq x y z
N MET A 1 -26.91 -2.06 5.41
CA MET A 1 -26.47 -3.41 5.86
C MET A 1 -25.09 -3.67 5.26
N ILE A 2 -24.11 -4.08 6.05
CA ILE A 2 -22.77 -4.46 5.53
C ILE A 2 -22.88 -5.90 5.01
N PRO A 3 -22.50 -6.19 3.74
CA PRO A 3 -22.49 -7.55 3.21
C PRO A 3 -21.57 -8.47 4.04
N THR A 4 -21.87 -9.78 4.04
CA THR A 4 -20.99 -10.75 4.72
C THR A 4 -19.65 -10.88 3.97
N LYS A 5 -18.64 -11.44 4.66
CA LYS A 5 -17.34 -11.75 4.03
C LYS A 5 -17.52 -12.67 2.81
N ASP A 6 -18.41 -13.64 2.91
CA ASP A 6 -18.67 -14.60 1.84
C ASP A 6 -19.35 -13.94 0.63
N ASP A 7 -20.30 -13.02 0.86
CA ASP A 7 -20.94 -12.26 -0.21
C ASP A 7 -19.94 -11.41 -0.98
N MET A 8 -19.08 -10.67 -0.25
CA MET A 8 -18.04 -9.85 -0.87
C MET A 8 -17.02 -10.71 -1.63
N TYR A 9 -16.57 -11.81 -1.04
CA TYR A 9 -15.64 -12.73 -1.68
C TYR A 9 -16.25 -13.38 -2.95
N LYS A 10 -17.53 -13.75 -2.91
CA LYS A 10 -18.25 -14.29 -4.06
C LYS A 10 -18.31 -13.29 -5.22
N ALA A 11 -18.67 -12.04 -4.93
CA ALA A 11 -18.74 -10.98 -5.94
C ALA A 11 -17.37 -10.70 -6.58
N LEU A 12 -16.28 -10.67 -5.78
CA LEU A 12 -14.92 -10.50 -6.28
C LEU A 12 -14.48 -11.70 -7.14
N LYS A 13 -14.81 -12.91 -6.72
CA LYS A 13 -14.52 -14.14 -7.45
C LYS A 13 -15.23 -14.19 -8.81
N GLU A 14 -16.46 -13.69 -8.91
CA GLU A 14 -17.18 -13.59 -10.19
C GLU A 14 -16.48 -12.60 -11.15
N ARG A 15 -15.85 -11.53 -10.63
CA ARG A 15 -15.12 -10.55 -11.43
C ARG A 15 -13.72 -11.00 -11.84
N HIS A 16 -12.96 -11.53 -10.90
CA HIS A 16 -11.54 -11.83 -11.10
C HIS A 16 -11.28 -13.26 -11.55
N GLY A 17 -12.29 -14.15 -11.41
CA GLY A 17 -12.10 -15.59 -11.51
C GLY A 17 -11.58 -16.20 -10.19
N LYS A 18 -11.86 -17.49 -10.02
CA LYS A 18 -11.62 -18.22 -8.76
C LYS A 18 -10.14 -18.24 -8.36
N GLU A 19 -9.26 -18.52 -9.32
CA GLU A 19 -7.83 -18.72 -9.02
C GLU A 19 -7.14 -17.40 -8.67
N LEU A 20 -7.44 -16.31 -9.41
CA LEU A 20 -6.86 -15.00 -9.12
C LEU A 20 -7.35 -14.45 -7.80
N GLN A 21 -8.66 -14.57 -7.50
CA GLN A 21 -9.20 -14.11 -6.22
C GLN A 21 -8.63 -14.90 -5.04
N LYS A 22 -8.35 -16.20 -5.20
CA LYS A 22 -7.67 -16.99 -4.18
C LYS A 22 -6.26 -16.46 -3.91
N LYS A 23 -5.50 -16.14 -4.96
CA LYS A 23 -4.17 -15.52 -4.82
C LYS A 23 -4.24 -14.18 -4.08
N PHE A 24 -5.18 -13.31 -4.45
CA PHE A 24 -5.38 -12.03 -3.75
C PHE A 24 -5.70 -12.24 -2.27
N ALA A 25 -6.64 -13.11 -1.96
CA ALA A 25 -7.06 -13.37 -0.58
C ALA A 25 -5.96 -14.00 0.31
N SER A 26 -4.95 -14.62 -0.28
CA SER A 26 -3.80 -15.18 0.47
C SER A 26 -2.61 -14.24 0.52
N ALA A 27 -2.56 -13.20 -0.30
CA ALA A 27 -1.41 -12.31 -0.38
C ALA A 27 -1.36 -11.30 0.76
N ALA A 28 -0.15 -10.99 1.20
CA ALA A 28 0.18 -9.91 2.11
C ALA A 28 0.97 -8.82 1.37
N VAL A 29 0.45 -7.59 1.38
CA VAL A 29 1.08 -6.47 0.67
C VAL A 29 1.45 -5.37 1.66
N ALA A 30 2.72 -4.97 1.66
CA ALA A 30 3.17 -3.80 2.38
C ALA A 30 3.06 -2.55 1.50
N VAL A 31 2.54 -1.46 2.05
CA VAL A 31 2.52 -0.14 1.43
C VAL A 31 3.36 0.79 2.29
N CYS A 32 4.52 1.18 1.76
CA CYS A 32 5.50 2.01 2.42
C CYS A 32 5.38 3.46 1.92
N GLY A 33 4.95 4.35 2.80
CA GLY A 33 4.51 5.70 2.47
C GLY A 33 3.00 5.74 2.15
N LEU A 34 2.24 6.53 2.91
CA LEU A 34 0.78 6.62 2.81
C LEU A 34 0.33 8.02 2.35
N GLY A 35 1.13 8.62 1.50
CA GLY A 35 0.85 9.90 0.86
C GLY A 35 -0.14 9.80 -0.30
N GLY A 36 0.01 10.68 -1.29
CA GLY A 36 -0.85 10.75 -2.47
C GLY A 36 -0.94 9.46 -3.27
N LEU A 37 0.17 8.72 -3.40
CA LEU A 37 0.20 7.44 -4.10
C LEU A 37 -0.23 6.29 -3.19
N GLY A 38 0.44 6.13 -2.03
CA GLY A 38 0.25 4.95 -1.18
C GLY A 38 -1.13 4.84 -0.57
N SER A 39 -1.79 5.95 -0.21
CA SER A 39 -3.17 5.91 0.29
C SER A 39 -4.15 5.37 -0.76
N HIS A 40 -3.97 5.72 -2.03
CA HIS A 40 -4.77 5.18 -3.13
C HIS A 40 -4.47 3.71 -3.44
N ILE A 41 -3.19 3.31 -3.41
CA ILE A 41 -2.77 1.92 -3.56
C ILE A 41 -3.44 1.05 -2.49
N ALA A 42 -3.41 1.46 -1.22
CA ALA A 42 -4.02 0.73 -0.13
C ALA A 42 -5.54 0.52 -0.34
N PHE A 43 -6.27 1.57 -0.77
CA PHE A 43 -7.70 1.45 -1.10
C PHE A 43 -7.97 0.52 -2.28
N ALA A 44 -7.18 0.62 -3.35
CA ALA A 44 -7.34 -0.23 -4.52
C ALA A 44 -7.12 -1.71 -4.16
N LEU A 45 -6.06 -2.02 -3.42
CA LEU A 45 -5.73 -3.38 -2.96
C LEU A 45 -6.79 -3.94 -2.01
N ALA A 46 -7.23 -3.15 -1.03
CA ALA A 46 -8.28 -3.57 -0.10
C ALA A 46 -9.59 -3.93 -0.83
N ARG A 47 -10.02 -3.09 -1.76
CA ARG A 47 -11.22 -3.32 -2.58
C ARG A 47 -11.06 -4.48 -3.56
N ALA A 48 -9.85 -4.77 -4.03
CA ALA A 48 -9.56 -5.96 -4.84
C ALA A 48 -9.60 -7.26 -4.03
N GLY A 49 -9.67 -7.18 -2.70
CA GLY A 49 -9.78 -8.34 -1.81
C GLY A 49 -8.44 -8.97 -1.48
N ILE A 50 -7.39 -8.16 -1.35
CA ILE A 50 -6.11 -8.59 -0.77
C ILE A 50 -6.36 -9.06 0.68
N GLY A 51 -5.74 -10.18 1.07
CA GLY A 51 -5.94 -10.77 2.39
C GLY A 51 -5.40 -9.92 3.52
N ARG A 52 -4.19 -9.37 3.35
CA ARG A 52 -3.51 -8.55 4.37
C ARG A 52 -2.84 -7.33 3.77
N LEU A 53 -2.99 -6.20 4.44
CA LEU A 53 -2.23 -4.97 4.20
C LEU A 53 -1.34 -4.64 5.40
N ILE A 54 -0.10 -4.27 5.12
CA ILE A 54 0.86 -3.76 6.09
C ILE A 54 1.11 -2.30 5.71
N LEU A 55 0.63 -1.37 6.54
CA LEU A 55 0.69 0.06 6.28
C LEU A 55 1.81 0.68 7.11
N ILE A 56 2.76 1.35 6.44
CA ILE A 56 3.93 1.92 7.09
C ILE A 56 4.07 3.39 6.71
N ASP A 57 3.99 4.27 7.68
CA ASP A 57 4.21 5.71 7.54
C ASP A 57 4.42 6.31 8.93
N PHE A 58 5.25 7.33 9.07
CA PHE A 58 5.50 8.01 10.35
C PHE A 58 4.80 9.37 10.46
N ASP A 59 4.21 9.86 9.39
CA ASP A 59 3.56 11.16 9.32
C ASP A 59 2.18 11.19 9.98
N ARG A 60 1.74 12.42 10.22
CA ARG A 60 0.36 12.75 10.59
C ARG A 60 -0.41 13.32 9.41
N VAL A 61 -1.72 13.19 9.46
CA VAL A 61 -2.61 13.83 8.49
C VAL A 61 -2.54 15.35 8.67
N ASP A 62 -2.24 16.05 7.60
CA ASP A 62 -2.20 17.52 7.54
C ASP A 62 -3.30 18.04 6.59
N ILE A 63 -3.76 19.26 6.82
CA ILE A 63 -4.79 19.90 5.98
C ILE A 63 -4.37 19.96 4.50
N SER A 64 -3.09 20.17 4.21
CA SER A 64 -2.56 20.19 2.86
C SER A 64 -2.59 18.82 2.16
N ASN A 65 -2.84 17.75 2.90
CA ASN A 65 -2.93 16.40 2.37
C ASN A 65 -4.31 16.08 1.77
N LEU A 66 -5.37 16.75 2.24
CA LEU A 66 -6.76 16.41 1.93
C LEU A 66 -7.12 16.58 0.45
N ASN A 67 -6.35 17.34 -0.30
CA ASN A 67 -6.58 17.56 -1.73
C ASN A 67 -6.24 16.35 -2.61
N ARG A 68 -5.43 15.38 -2.11
CA ARG A 68 -4.93 14.27 -2.93
C ARG A 68 -4.70 12.96 -2.18
N GLN A 69 -4.95 12.90 -0.86
CA GLN A 69 -4.77 11.71 -0.04
C GLN A 69 -6.11 11.22 0.50
N GLN A 70 -6.21 9.95 0.81
CA GLN A 70 -7.45 9.28 1.22
C GLN A 70 -7.76 9.47 2.71
N TYR A 71 -7.74 10.73 3.17
CA TYR A 71 -8.05 11.11 4.54
C TYR A 71 -9.27 12.02 4.62
N LYS A 72 -9.92 12.02 5.77
CA LYS A 72 -11.10 12.87 6.08
C LYS A 72 -10.67 14.11 6.87
N ALA A 73 -11.48 15.17 6.81
CA ALA A 73 -11.18 16.43 7.49
C ALA A 73 -11.10 16.30 9.03
N ASP A 74 -11.88 15.40 9.60
CA ASP A 74 -11.89 15.10 11.04
C ASP A 74 -10.70 14.25 11.51
N GLN A 75 -9.87 13.77 10.57
CA GLN A 75 -8.68 12.98 10.85
C GLN A 75 -7.38 13.81 10.91
N ILE A 76 -7.46 15.15 10.72
CA ILE A 76 -6.29 16.03 10.83
C ILE A 76 -5.60 15.85 12.18
N GLY A 77 -4.28 15.63 12.17
CA GLY A 77 -3.47 15.39 13.36
C GLY A 77 -3.35 13.92 13.77
N LEU A 78 -4.19 13.01 13.28
CA LEU A 78 -4.03 11.58 13.52
C LEU A 78 -2.82 11.02 12.75
N ASN A 79 -2.23 9.93 13.23
CA ASN A 79 -1.22 9.21 12.46
C ASN A 79 -1.84 8.68 11.16
N LYS A 80 -1.16 8.87 10.02
CA LYS A 80 -1.63 8.42 8.71
C LYS A 80 -1.99 6.93 8.68
N THR A 81 -1.22 6.11 9.36
CA THR A 81 -1.45 4.66 9.46
C THR A 81 -2.80 4.33 10.11
N GLU A 82 -3.13 4.96 11.23
CA GLU A 82 -4.39 4.71 11.94
C GLU A 82 -5.58 5.33 11.19
N ALA A 83 -5.45 6.55 10.71
CA ALA A 83 -6.50 7.22 9.93
C ALA A 83 -6.86 6.41 8.67
N LEU A 84 -5.85 5.91 7.94
CA LEU A 84 -6.07 5.10 6.74
C LEU A 84 -6.69 3.74 7.08
N LYS A 85 -6.26 3.11 8.17
CA LYS A 85 -6.84 1.84 8.66
C LYS A 85 -8.34 1.97 8.95
N GLU A 86 -8.77 3.06 9.60
CA GLU A 86 -10.19 3.34 9.84
C GLU A 86 -10.96 3.45 8.52
N ASN A 87 -10.47 4.25 7.58
CA ASN A 87 -11.10 4.46 6.28
C ASN A 87 -11.18 3.17 5.47
N LEU A 88 -10.14 2.35 5.51
CA LEU A 88 -10.10 1.05 4.82
C LEU A 88 -11.10 0.06 5.42
N LYS A 89 -11.28 0.04 6.74
CA LYS A 89 -12.28 -0.82 7.40
C LYS A 89 -13.71 -0.46 7.01
N GLU A 90 -13.99 0.81 6.77
CA GLU A 90 -15.30 1.23 6.24
C GLU A 90 -15.52 0.77 4.79
N ALA A 91 -14.47 0.81 3.97
CA ALA A 91 -14.54 0.48 2.53
C ALA A 91 -14.40 -1.02 2.23
N ALA A 92 -13.63 -1.74 3.04
CA ALA A 92 -13.30 -3.16 2.88
C ALA A 92 -13.14 -3.83 4.25
N PRO A 93 -14.25 -4.12 4.98
CA PRO A 93 -14.23 -4.47 6.40
C PRO A 93 -13.50 -5.77 6.73
N TYR A 94 -13.24 -6.63 5.75
CA TYR A 94 -12.68 -7.97 5.94
C TYR A 94 -11.19 -8.09 5.62
N VAL A 95 -10.53 -7.01 5.17
CA VAL A 95 -9.08 -7.01 4.98
C VAL A 95 -8.38 -6.97 6.33
N GLU A 96 -7.38 -7.82 6.52
CA GLU A 96 -6.51 -7.74 7.69
C GLU A 96 -5.55 -6.56 7.52
N ILE A 97 -5.47 -5.67 8.51
CA ILE A 97 -4.63 -4.47 8.43
C ILE A 97 -3.70 -4.40 9.64
N LYS A 98 -2.40 -4.43 9.35
CA LYS A 98 -1.33 -4.20 10.30
C LYS A 98 -0.73 -2.82 10.05
N THR A 99 -0.46 -2.06 11.10
CA THR A 99 0.02 -0.68 10.99
C THR A 99 1.33 -0.51 11.74
N TYR A 100 2.25 0.25 11.16
CA TYR A 100 3.49 0.66 11.80
C TYR A 100 3.68 2.17 11.59
N CYS A 101 3.53 2.93 12.68
CA CYS A 101 3.80 4.37 12.69
C CYS A 101 5.28 4.61 12.99
N GLU A 102 6.12 4.20 12.05
CA GLU A 102 7.57 4.19 12.20
C GLU A 102 8.27 4.66 10.94
N LYS A 103 9.42 5.34 11.14
CA LYS A 103 10.34 5.69 10.07
C LYS A 103 11.14 4.45 9.67
N LEU A 104 11.17 4.15 8.37
CA LEU A 104 11.96 3.02 7.87
C LEU A 104 13.48 3.32 8.00
N THR A 105 14.20 2.31 8.43
CA THR A 105 15.65 2.30 8.59
C THR A 105 16.19 0.94 8.18
N GLU A 106 17.50 0.84 7.90
CA GLU A 106 18.14 -0.44 7.60
C GLU A 106 17.89 -1.51 8.68
N LYS A 107 17.76 -1.08 9.96
CA LYS A 107 17.57 -1.98 11.09
C LYS A 107 16.17 -2.58 11.17
N ASN A 108 15.13 -1.80 10.85
CA ASN A 108 13.75 -2.24 11.05
C ASN A 108 13.07 -2.78 9.78
N ILE A 109 13.54 -2.41 8.58
CA ILE A 109 12.99 -2.88 7.29
C ILE A 109 12.84 -4.42 7.25
N PRO A 110 13.85 -5.24 7.58
CA PRO A 110 13.72 -6.69 7.50
C PRO A 110 12.62 -7.25 8.41
N GLN A 111 12.47 -6.66 9.60
CA GLN A 111 11.46 -7.09 10.56
C GLN A 111 10.04 -6.65 10.15
N LEU A 112 9.90 -5.38 9.76
CA LEU A 112 8.59 -4.79 9.44
C LEU A 112 7.99 -5.39 8.16
N LEU A 113 8.83 -5.79 7.19
CA LEU A 113 8.42 -6.31 5.91
C LEU A 113 8.47 -7.85 5.80
N ASN A 114 8.85 -8.54 6.87
CA ASN A 114 9.01 -10.00 6.87
C ASN A 114 7.76 -10.75 6.38
N GLU A 115 6.59 -10.31 6.79
CA GLU A 115 5.31 -10.94 6.46
C GLU A 115 4.73 -10.54 5.09
N ALA A 116 5.34 -9.58 4.38
CA ALA A 116 4.87 -9.15 3.07
C ALA A 116 5.37 -10.07 1.96
N ASP A 117 4.51 -10.40 1.02
CA ASP A 117 4.88 -11.06 -0.25
C ASP A 117 5.29 -10.01 -1.29
N ILE A 118 4.60 -8.88 -1.27
CA ILE A 118 4.77 -7.77 -2.21
C ILE A 118 4.98 -6.47 -1.41
N ILE A 119 5.92 -5.66 -1.83
CA ILE A 119 6.24 -4.37 -1.22
C ILE A 119 5.97 -3.27 -2.25
N CYS A 120 5.08 -2.35 -1.92
CA CYS A 120 4.80 -1.14 -2.69
C CYS A 120 5.56 0.02 -2.07
N GLU A 121 6.57 0.53 -2.78
CA GLU A 121 7.29 1.74 -2.42
C GLU A 121 6.51 2.95 -2.96
N ALA A 122 6.06 3.83 -2.07
CA ALA A 122 5.21 4.98 -2.38
C ALA A 122 5.66 6.28 -1.68
N PHE A 123 6.94 6.39 -1.36
CA PHE A 123 7.52 7.59 -0.78
C PHE A 123 7.68 8.71 -1.83
N ASP A 124 7.64 9.95 -1.39
CA ASP A 124 8.00 11.13 -2.17
C ASP A 124 9.46 11.53 -1.95
N ASP A 125 10.04 11.17 -0.82
CA ASP A 125 11.44 11.43 -0.48
C ASP A 125 12.38 10.43 -1.19
N PRO A 126 13.34 10.92 -2.02
CA PRO A 126 14.25 10.05 -2.77
C PRO A 126 15.19 9.22 -1.89
N GLU A 127 15.53 9.68 -0.68
CA GLU A 127 16.40 8.94 0.22
C GLU A 127 15.70 7.69 0.76
N TYR A 128 14.41 7.81 1.16
CA TYR A 128 13.63 6.64 1.58
C TYR A 128 13.31 5.68 0.44
N LYS A 129 13.09 6.21 -0.77
CA LYS A 129 12.94 5.37 -1.98
C LYS A 129 14.18 4.53 -2.24
N ALA A 130 15.34 5.16 -2.23
CA ALA A 130 16.63 4.48 -2.43
C ALA A 130 16.89 3.45 -1.33
N LEU A 131 16.77 3.85 -0.05
CA LEU A 131 16.97 2.97 1.09
C LEU A 131 16.10 1.71 1.00
N LEU A 132 14.79 1.88 0.81
CA LEU A 132 13.87 0.73 0.75
C LEU A 132 14.20 -0.18 -0.44
N THR A 133 14.44 0.41 -1.61
CA THR A 133 14.77 -0.34 -2.82
C THR A 133 16.05 -1.15 -2.65
N ASP A 134 17.11 -0.53 -2.17
CA ASP A 134 18.40 -1.19 -1.95
C ASP A 134 18.30 -2.32 -0.93
N MET A 135 17.57 -2.10 0.17
CA MET A 135 17.38 -3.12 1.21
C MET A 135 16.58 -4.33 0.68
N VAL A 136 15.49 -4.08 -0.06
CA VAL A 136 14.68 -5.18 -0.61
C VAL A 136 15.47 -5.96 -1.64
N LEU A 137 16.12 -5.31 -2.59
CA LEU A 137 16.89 -5.98 -3.65
C LEU A 137 18.12 -6.72 -3.11
N SER A 138 18.72 -6.25 -2.02
CA SER A 138 19.91 -6.87 -1.43
C SER A 138 19.60 -8.01 -0.48
N LEU A 139 18.60 -7.86 0.39
CA LEU A 139 18.36 -8.75 1.52
C LEU A 139 17.05 -9.55 1.46
N MET A 140 16.10 -9.17 0.59
CA MET A 140 14.75 -9.75 0.54
C MET A 140 14.41 -10.21 -0.89
N LYS A 141 15.33 -10.90 -1.54
CA LYS A 141 15.28 -11.27 -2.98
C LYS A 141 14.07 -12.13 -3.36
N GLU A 142 13.45 -12.79 -2.40
CA GLU A 142 12.24 -13.60 -2.59
C GLU A 142 10.94 -12.76 -2.65
N LYS A 143 11.02 -11.45 -2.37
CA LYS A 143 9.85 -10.57 -2.33
C LYS A 143 9.75 -9.74 -3.61
N TYR A 144 8.53 -9.45 -4.00
CA TYR A 144 8.28 -8.54 -5.12
C TYR A 144 8.31 -7.09 -4.64
N LEU A 145 9.03 -6.24 -5.37
CA LEU A 145 9.07 -4.81 -5.17
C LEU A 145 8.39 -4.09 -6.34
N VAL A 146 7.41 -3.24 -6.02
CA VAL A 146 6.80 -2.31 -6.97
C VAL A 146 7.14 -0.90 -6.51
N SER A 147 7.95 -0.21 -7.29
CA SER A 147 8.37 1.15 -7.00
C SER A 147 7.88 2.12 -8.07
N ALA A 148 7.47 3.31 -7.66
CA ALA A 148 7.06 4.37 -8.56
C ALA A 148 8.19 5.37 -8.79
N SER A 149 8.43 5.76 -10.02
CA SER A 149 9.27 6.92 -10.34
C SER A 149 8.54 8.20 -9.94
N GLY A 150 9.24 9.11 -9.26
CA GLY A 150 8.70 10.43 -8.94
C GLY A 150 8.39 11.19 -10.22
N MET A 151 7.18 11.75 -10.30
CA MET A 151 6.80 12.63 -11.38
C MET A 151 6.98 14.08 -10.94
N ALA A 152 7.76 14.83 -11.67
CA ALA A 152 7.94 16.27 -11.45
C ALA A 152 7.62 17.04 -12.72
N GLY A 153 6.88 18.13 -12.59
CA GLY A 153 6.64 19.10 -13.63
C GLY A 153 5.39 18.86 -14.48
N LEU A 154 5.29 19.60 -15.58
CA LEU A 154 4.15 19.67 -16.49
C LEU A 154 4.30 18.73 -17.71
N GLY A 155 4.95 17.59 -17.53
CA GLY A 155 5.15 16.61 -18.59
C GLY A 155 3.85 15.94 -19.05
N SER A 156 3.90 15.30 -20.22
CA SER A 156 2.76 14.54 -20.73
C SER A 156 2.52 13.27 -19.90
N GLY A 157 1.29 13.07 -19.44
CA GLY A 157 0.86 11.83 -18.76
C GLY A 157 1.04 10.57 -19.62
N ASN A 158 1.10 10.72 -20.95
CA ASN A 158 1.35 9.61 -21.87
C ASN A 158 2.80 9.10 -21.86
N ALA A 159 3.71 9.79 -21.17
CA ALA A 159 5.08 9.33 -20.97
C ALA A 159 5.21 8.30 -19.81
N ILE A 160 4.15 8.11 -19.02
CA ILE A 160 4.14 7.14 -17.91
C ILE A 160 4.13 5.73 -18.51
N CYS A 161 5.12 4.93 -18.12
CA CYS A 161 5.17 3.53 -18.51
C CYS A 161 5.60 2.65 -17.33
N THR A 162 5.14 1.41 -17.33
CA THR A 162 5.60 0.38 -16.40
C THR A 162 6.58 -0.53 -17.13
N ARG A 163 7.70 -0.82 -16.49
CA ARG A 163 8.70 -1.76 -17.04
C ARG A 163 9.16 -2.74 -15.96
N LYS A 164 9.40 -3.97 -16.36
CA LYS A 164 10.11 -4.94 -15.54
C LYS A 164 11.61 -4.60 -15.58
N VAL A 165 12.24 -4.51 -14.41
CA VAL A 165 13.68 -4.16 -14.29
C VAL A 165 14.50 -5.40 -13.95
N THR A 166 13.92 -6.33 -13.18
CA THR A 166 14.55 -7.61 -12.81
C THR A 166 13.62 -8.77 -13.12
N GLU A 167 14.08 -9.99 -13.00
CA GLU A 167 13.23 -11.19 -13.20
C GLU A 167 12.31 -11.48 -12.01
N HIS A 168 12.49 -10.75 -10.91
CA HIS A 168 11.70 -10.89 -9.68
C HIS A 168 11.01 -9.58 -9.32
#